data_93d476f923e19007f888c6bca8a08994
#
_entry.id   93d476f923e19007f888c6bca8a08994
#
_cell.length_a   1.000
_cell.length_b   1.000
_cell.length_c   1.000
_cell.angle_alpha   90.00
_cell.angle_beta   90.00
_cell.angle_gamma   90.00
#
_symmetry.space_group_name_H-M   'P 1'
#
loop_
_entity.id
_entity.type
_entity.pdbx_description
1 polymer ?
#
loop_
_entity_poly.entity_id
_entity_poly.type
_entity_poly.pdbx_seq_one_letter_code
_entity_poly.pdbx_strand_id
1 'polypeptide(L)'
;MSQTRSLIDKQGKRTDGRTVEQLREVKMTVGVVKNADGSVFIEFGKNKIIVAVYGPREVHPKHMAQSDRCVLRCRYHMSPFSTDTRKNPAPSRREVEISKVMREALEPALMLEDYPRAAIDVYVEVLQADGGSRCAGISAASVALADAGINMRDLVAACAAGKVDDKIVLDINDTEDKEGGADMPVAYMPHLDEVTLLQLDGILTRDQFNQCFDTAVEGCKMVYEIQKQALMQKYFGNETEVKEEVQ
;
A
#
# COMPACT_ATOMS: atom_id res chain seq x y z
N MET A 1 13.72 -0.94 35.72
CA MET A 1 13.37 -2.09 34.85
C MET A 1 11.92 -1.90 34.46
N SER A 2 11.67 -1.35 33.24
CA SER A 2 10.31 -1.24 32.72
C SER A 2 9.81 -2.67 32.42
N GLN A 3 8.72 -3.06 33.03
CA GLN A 3 8.02 -4.28 32.62
C GLN A 3 7.64 -4.11 31.15
N THR A 4 8.26 -4.87 30.27
CA THR A 4 7.88 -4.96 28.87
C THR A 4 6.45 -5.49 28.84
N ARG A 5 5.51 -4.63 28.46
CA ARG A 5 4.09 -5.00 28.37
C ARG A 5 3.97 -5.98 27.20
N SER A 6 3.48 -7.20 27.46
CA SER A 6 3.21 -8.16 26.41
C SER A 6 2.12 -7.59 25.49
N LEU A 7 2.38 -7.58 24.18
CA LEU A 7 1.47 -7.08 23.13
C LEU A 7 0.50 -8.16 22.66
N ILE A 8 0.83 -9.43 22.92
CA ILE A 8 -0.03 -10.58 22.65
C ILE A 8 -0.45 -11.21 23.96
N ASP A 9 -1.74 -11.39 24.18
CA ASP A 9 -2.28 -11.98 25.39
C ASP A 9 -2.04 -13.52 25.45
N LYS A 10 -2.40 -14.14 26.58
CA LYS A 10 -2.26 -15.59 26.79
C LYS A 10 -3.19 -16.41 25.86
N GLN A 11 -4.19 -15.78 25.27
CA GLN A 11 -5.14 -16.41 24.33
C GLN A 11 -4.69 -16.23 22.87
N GLY A 12 -3.54 -15.58 22.62
CA GLY A 12 -3.01 -15.31 21.29
C GLY A 12 -3.64 -14.12 20.60
N LYS A 13 -4.38 -13.27 21.33
CA LYS A 13 -4.96 -12.04 20.77
C LYS A 13 -4.02 -10.87 20.92
N ARG A 14 -3.95 -10.05 19.88
CA ARG A 14 -3.17 -8.82 19.78
C ARG A 14 -3.88 -7.67 20.51
N THR A 15 -3.20 -6.52 20.64
CA THR A 15 -3.72 -5.32 21.33
C THR A 15 -5.05 -4.80 20.77
N ASP A 16 -5.33 -5.06 19.51
CA ASP A 16 -6.56 -4.69 18.80
C ASP A 16 -7.61 -5.83 18.71
N GLY A 17 -7.34 -6.96 19.36
CA GLY A 17 -8.24 -8.12 19.44
C GLY A 17 -8.12 -9.10 18.27
N ARG A 18 -7.29 -8.81 17.25
CA ARG A 18 -7.03 -9.73 16.12
C ARG A 18 -6.19 -10.93 16.54
N THR A 19 -6.26 -12.00 15.74
CA THR A 19 -5.31 -13.11 15.81
C THR A 19 -3.99 -12.73 15.11
N VAL A 20 -2.97 -13.56 15.25
CA VAL A 20 -1.64 -13.30 14.65
C VAL A 20 -1.67 -13.33 13.11
N GLU A 21 -2.58 -14.07 12.51
CA GLU A 21 -2.72 -14.24 11.05
C GLU A 21 -3.82 -13.35 10.42
N GLN A 22 -4.46 -12.51 11.22
CA GLN A 22 -5.62 -11.74 10.77
C GLN A 22 -5.19 -10.37 10.23
N LEU A 23 -5.57 -10.09 8.96
CA LEU A 23 -5.46 -8.79 8.33
C LEU A 23 -6.48 -7.82 8.96
N ARG A 24 -6.13 -6.51 9.04
CA ARG A 24 -7.12 -5.46 9.32
C ARG A 24 -8.18 -5.40 8.22
N GLU A 25 -9.35 -4.88 8.52
CA GLU A 25 -10.38 -4.63 7.51
C GLU A 25 -9.83 -3.64 6.46
N VAL A 26 -9.97 -4.00 5.19
CA VAL A 26 -9.53 -3.18 4.06
C VAL A 26 -10.73 -2.84 3.20
N LYS A 27 -10.93 -1.54 2.96
CA LYS A 27 -11.96 -1.02 2.06
C LYS A 27 -11.31 -0.08 1.05
N MET A 28 -11.65 -0.22 -0.23
CA MET A 28 -11.17 0.66 -1.30
C MET A 28 -12.35 1.22 -2.07
N THR A 29 -12.35 2.54 -2.24
CA THR A 29 -13.33 3.25 -3.09
C THR A 29 -12.58 3.90 -4.23
N VAL A 30 -12.94 3.51 -5.46
CA VAL A 30 -12.25 3.94 -6.69
C VAL A 30 -12.99 5.12 -7.33
N GLY A 31 -12.25 6.08 -7.89
CA GLY A 31 -12.82 7.24 -8.61
C GLY A 31 -13.30 8.37 -7.69
N VAL A 32 -12.67 8.56 -6.53
CA VAL A 32 -13.10 9.56 -5.53
C VAL A 32 -12.71 11.00 -5.87
N VAL A 33 -11.71 11.22 -6.72
CA VAL A 33 -11.23 12.55 -7.12
C VAL A 33 -11.56 12.79 -8.58
N LYS A 34 -12.55 13.64 -8.85
CA LYS A 34 -13.07 13.91 -10.21
C LYS A 34 -12.05 14.52 -11.17
N ASN A 35 -11.08 15.28 -10.66
CA ASN A 35 -10.08 15.97 -11.49
C ASN A 35 -8.83 15.14 -11.75
N ALA A 36 -8.70 13.97 -11.12
CA ALA A 36 -7.61 13.02 -11.36
C ALA A 36 -7.98 12.08 -12.53
N ASP A 37 -6.99 11.58 -13.23
CA ASP A 37 -7.19 10.58 -14.28
C ASP A 37 -7.55 9.23 -13.65
N GLY A 38 -7.00 8.91 -12.46
CA GLY A 38 -7.42 7.80 -11.61
C GLY A 38 -7.28 8.16 -10.14
N SER A 39 -8.11 7.58 -9.28
CA SER A 39 -8.04 7.87 -7.85
C SER A 39 -8.66 6.79 -6.97
N VAL A 40 -8.12 6.65 -5.77
CA VAL A 40 -8.58 5.68 -4.76
C VAL A 40 -8.57 6.30 -3.38
N PHE A 41 -9.60 6.03 -2.61
CA PHE A 41 -9.59 6.19 -1.17
C PHE A 41 -9.53 4.81 -0.52
N ILE A 42 -8.52 4.57 0.31
CA ILE A 42 -8.35 3.33 1.04
C ILE A 42 -8.51 3.56 2.54
N GLU A 43 -9.30 2.72 3.18
CA GLU A 43 -9.33 2.48 4.61
C GLU A 43 -8.68 1.13 4.87
N PHE A 44 -7.52 1.13 5.54
CA PHE A 44 -6.78 -0.08 5.91
C PHE A 44 -6.67 -0.11 7.43
N GLY A 45 -7.63 -0.75 8.08
CA GLY A 45 -7.87 -0.58 9.51
C GLY A 45 -8.19 0.87 9.84
N LYS A 46 -7.35 1.50 10.68
CA LYS A 46 -7.47 2.92 11.00
C LYS A 46 -6.71 3.83 10.03
N ASN A 47 -5.89 3.29 9.13
CA ASN A 47 -5.25 4.10 8.10
C ASN A 47 -6.31 4.62 7.13
N LYS A 48 -6.23 5.92 6.79
CA LYS A 48 -7.05 6.57 5.76
C LYS A 48 -6.13 7.30 4.81
N ILE A 49 -6.12 6.87 3.55
CA ILE A 49 -5.20 7.38 2.54
C ILE A 49 -6.00 7.67 1.26
N ILE A 50 -5.74 8.82 0.67
CA ILE A 50 -6.26 9.16 -0.65
C ILE A 50 -5.12 9.17 -1.66
N VAL A 51 -5.34 8.56 -2.82
CA VAL A 51 -4.38 8.52 -3.91
C VAL A 51 -5.01 9.12 -5.15
N ALA A 52 -4.25 9.98 -5.82
CA ALA A 52 -4.63 10.57 -7.09
C ALA A 52 -3.49 10.39 -8.12
N VAL A 53 -3.86 9.96 -9.33
CA VAL A 53 -2.94 9.74 -10.45
C VAL A 53 -3.27 10.72 -11.56
N TYR A 54 -2.22 11.32 -12.13
CA TYR A 54 -2.30 12.21 -13.28
C TYR A 54 -1.32 11.74 -14.35
N GLY A 55 -1.81 11.60 -15.57
CA GLY A 55 -1.00 11.22 -16.73
C GLY A 55 -1.55 10.02 -17.50
N PRO A 56 -0.90 9.67 -18.61
CA PRO A 56 0.40 10.20 -19.11
C PRO A 56 0.29 11.65 -19.60
N ARG A 57 1.21 12.52 -19.20
CA ARG A 57 1.24 13.95 -19.57
C ARG A 57 2.64 14.36 -20.00
N GLU A 58 2.78 15.52 -20.67
CA GLU A 58 4.09 16.07 -21.04
C GLU A 58 4.97 16.28 -19.80
N VAL A 59 6.22 15.84 -19.87
CA VAL A 59 7.19 15.97 -18.76
C VAL A 59 7.59 17.42 -18.57
N HIS A 60 7.45 17.93 -17.37
CA HIS A 60 8.01 19.21 -16.95
C HIS A 60 8.98 19.01 -15.76
N PRO A 61 10.18 19.59 -15.81
CA PRO A 61 10.81 20.31 -16.95
C PRO A 61 11.22 19.35 -18.08
N LYS A 62 11.22 19.84 -19.33
CA LYS A 62 11.41 19.03 -20.55
C LYS A 62 12.71 18.21 -20.58
N HIS A 63 13.79 18.68 -19.93
CA HIS A 63 15.06 17.97 -19.88
C HIS A 63 15.01 16.65 -19.06
N MET A 64 13.97 16.43 -18.27
CA MET A 64 13.76 15.18 -17.55
C MET A 64 13.04 14.11 -18.39
N ALA A 65 12.56 14.46 -19.60
CA ALA A 65 11.89 13.52 -20.47
C ALA A 65 12.88 12.43 -20.95
N GLN A 66 12.46 11.17 -20.81
CA GLN A 66 13.16 10.02 -21.36
C GLN A 66 12.60 9.69 -22.73
N SER A 67 13.48 9.41 -23.71
CA SER A 67 13.07 9.21 -25.11
C SER A 67 12.38 7.87 -25.37
N ASP A 68 12.62 6.90 -24.51
CA ASP A 68 12.28 5.48 -24.62
C ASP A 68 11.18 5.02 -23.65
N ARG A 69 10.90 5.82 -22.63
CA ARG A 69 9.92 5.44 -21.59
C ARG A 69 9.30 6.64 -20.89
N CYS A 70 8.25 6.37 -20.13
CA CYS A 70 7.61 7.30 -19.22
C CYS A 70 8.41 7.51 -17.94
N VAL A 71 8.33 8.71 -17.37
CA VAL A 71 8.87 9.01 -16.04
C VAL A 71 7.75 8.83 -15.00
N LEU A 72 7.88 7.84 -14.13
CA LEU A 72 7.02 7.67 -12.97
C LEU A 72 7.51 8.56 -11.83
N ARG A 73 6.63 9.39 -11.28
CA ARG A 73 6.91 10.21 -10.09
C ARG A 73 5.88 9.88 -9.02
N CYS A 74 6.35 9.49 -7.85
CA CYS A 74 5.51 9.23 -6.69
C CYS A 74 5.82 10.26 -5.60
N ARG A 75 4.77 10.80 -4.99
CA ARG A 75 4.85 11.67 -3.83
C ARG A 75 4.00 11.08 -2.72
N TYR A 76 4.66 10.67 -1.64
CA TYR A 76 4.02 10.28 -0.41
C TYR A 76 4.09 11.47 0.57
N HIS A 77 2.96 11.84 1.14
CA HIS A 77 2.88 12.93 2.10
C HIS A 77 1.94 12.56 3.26
N MET A 78 2.35 12.89 4.47
CA MET A 78 1.54 12.73 5.67
C MET A 78 0.95 14.07 6.08
N SER A 79 -0.37 14.19 6.07
CA SER A 79 -1.06 15.40 6.53
C SER A 79 -0.63 15.78 7.96
N PRO A 80 -0.55 17.06 8.31
CA PRO A 80 -0.13 17.51 9.64
C PRO A 80 -0.94 16.92 10.80
N PHE A 81 -2.16 16.49 10.53
CA PHE A 81 -3.11 15.88 11.48
C PHE A 81 -3.19 14.35 11.36
N SER A 82 -2.32 13.72 10.57
CA SER A 82 -2.40 12.27 10.28
C SER A 82 -1.96 11.37 11.44
N THR A 83 -1.30 11.93 12.44
CA THR A 83 -0.81 11.23 13.65
C THR A 83 -1.21 11.99 14.91
N ASP A 84 -1.15 11.33 16.07
CA ASP A 84 -1.50 11.91 17.38
C ASP A 84 -0.72 13.20 17.68
N THR A 85 0.55 13.26 17.25
CA THR A 85 1.36 14.47 17.33
C THR A 85 1.37 15.18 15.97
N ARG A 86 1.16 16.52 15.98
CA ARG A 86 1.16 17.31 14.75
C ARG A 86 2.46 17.13 13.97
N LYS A 87 2.34 16.76 12.70
CA LYS A 87 3.48 16.68 11.76
C LYS A 87 3.81 18.04 11.16
N ASN A 88 5.10 18.22 10.82
CA ASN A 88 5.50 19.36 10.03
C ASN A 88 4.95 19.21 8.59
N PRO A 89 4.32 20.25 8.01
CA PRO A 89 3.84 20.20 6.63
C PRO A 89 4.96 20.15 5.57
N ALA A 90 6.21 20.51 5.93
CA ALA A 90 7.34 20.35 5.00
C ALA A 90 7.74 18.88 4.84
N PRO A 91 8.13 18.44 3.64
CA PRO A 91 8.55 17.06 3.39
C PRO A 91 9.67 16.62 4.34
N SER A 92 9.46 15.51 5.01
CA SER A 92 10.46 14.87 5.89
C SER A 92 11.36 13.91 5.09
N ARG A 93 12.52 13.54 5.67
CA ARG A 93 13.39 12.52 5.08
C ARG A 93 12.65 11.20 4.85
N ARG A 94 11.79 10.80 5.81
CA ARG A 94 10.97 9.59 5.71
C ARG A 94 9.99 9.65 4.54
N GLU A 95 9.35 10.80 4.30
CA GLU A 95 8.41 10.96 3.18
C GLU A 95 9.13 10.89 1.83
N VAL A 96 10.33 11.46 1.72
CA VAL A 96 11.16 11.38 0.52
C VAL A 96 11.60 9.93 0.26
N GLU A 97 12.04 9.22 1.31
CA GLU A 97 12.40 7.80 1.23
C GLU A 97 11.21 6.94 0.79
N ILE A 98 10.06 7.07 1.46
CA ILE A 98 8.86 6.30 1.12
C ILE A 98 8.39 6.61 -0.31
N SER A 99 8.44 7.86 -0.75
CA SER A 99 8.13 8.25 -2.13
C SER A 99 9.00 7.52 -3.15
N LYS A 100 10.30 7.40 -2.87
CA LYS A 100 11.25 6.65 -3.70
C LYS A 100 10.90 5.16 -3.70
N VAL A 101 10.72 4.58 -2.52
CA VAL A 101 10.40 3.15 -2.34
C VAL A 101 9.10 2.77 -3.06
N MET A 102 8.05 3.60 -2.93
CA MET A 102 6.78 3.38 -3.62
C MET A 102 6.94 3.42 -5.14
N ARG A 103 7.72 4.37 -5.67
CA ARG A 103 8.02 4.42 -7.10
C ARG A 103 8.70 3.14 -7.55
N GLU A 104 9.75 2.71 -6.84
CA GLU A 104 10.52 1.51 -7.19
C GLU A 104 9.68 0.22 -7.07
N ALA A 105 8.71 0.18 -6.15
CA ALA A 105 7.78 -0.94 -6.01
C ALA A 105 6.73 -1.01 -7.13
N LEU A 106 6.30 0.14 -7.66
CA LEU A 106 5.27 0.22 -8.70
C LEU A 106 5.83 0.14 -10.12
N GLU A 107 7.05 0.65 -10.34
CA GLU A 107 7.67 0.76 -11.65
C GLU A 107 7.75 -0.57 -12.42
N PRO A 108 8.11 -1.72 -11.80
CA PRO A 108 8.17 -3.01 -12.50
C PRO A 108 6.81 -3.52 -13.01
N ALA A 109 5.72 -3.10 -12.37
CA ALA A 109 4.37 -3.49 -12.75
C ALA A 109 3.81 -2.72 -13.95
N LEU A 110 4.45 -1.59 -14.34
CA LEU A 110 3.96 -0.69 -15.36
C LEU A 110 4.65 -0.91 -16.71
N MET A 111 3.91 -0.78 -17.80
CA MET A 111 4.44 -0.77 -19.17
C MET A 111 4.83 0.66 -19.57
N LEU A 112 5.89 1.18 -18.93
CA LEU A 112 6.31 2.57 -19.10
C LEU A 112 6.83 2.90 -20.50
N GLU A 113 7.26 1.88 -21.24
CA GLU A 113 7.73 1.96 -22.62
C GLU A 113 6.61 2.37 -23.59
N ASP A 114 5.36 2.14 -23.24
CA ASP A 114 4.19 2.52 -24.05
C ASP A 114 3.97 4.04 -24.08
N TYR A 115 4.58 4.79 -23.18
CA TYR A 115 4.38 6.23 -23.00
C TYR A 115 5.70 7.02 -23.06
N PRO A 116 6.45 6.99 -24.18
CA PRO A 116 7.73 7.69 -24.28
C PRO A 116 7.54 9.21 -24.13
N ARG A 117 8.49 9.88 -23.48
CA ARG A 117 8.51 11.34 -23.21
C ARG A 117 7.37 11.86 -22.35
N ALA A 118 6.57 10.98 -21.75
CA ALA A 118 5.50 11.34 -20.82
C ALA A 118 5.95 11.20 -19.35
N ALA A 119 5.15 11.76 -18.46
CA ALA A 119 5.22 11.53 -17.03
C ALA A 119 3.88 11.05 -16.50
N ILE A 120 3.94 10.18 -15.50
CA ILE A 120 2.83 9.78 -14.66
C ILE A 120 3.13 10.25 -13.25
N ASP A 121 2.25 11.04 -12.66
CA ASP A 121 2.38 11.58 -11.33
C ASP A 121 1.41 10.89 -10.37
N VAL A 122 1.93 10.27 -9.32
CA VAL A 122 1.16 9.59 -8.27
C VAL A 122 1.30 10.36 -6.97
N TYR A 123 0.19 10.86 -6.46
CA TYR A 123 0.12 11.58 -5.19
C TYR A 123 -0.58 10.71 -4.16
N VAL A 124 0.10 10.44 -3.04
CA VAL A 124 -0.40 9.64 -1.92
C VAL A 124 -0.46 10.53 -0.69
N GLU A 125 -1.66 10.91 -0.29
CA GLU A 125 -1.90 11.77 0.87
C GLU A 125 -2.47 10.94 2.02
N VAL A 126 -1.70 10.83 3.09
CA VAL A 126 -2.11 10.09 4.30
C VAL A 126 -2.88 11.04 5.22
N LEU A 127 -4.17 10.78 5.39
CA LEU A 127 -5.06 11.57 6.24
C LEU A 127 -5.04 11.07 7.68
N GLN A 128 -4.87 9.75 7.87
CA GLN A 128 -4.74 9.12 9.18
C GLN A 128 -3.80 7.92 9.06
N ALA A 129 -2.86 7.79 9.99
CA ALA A 129 -1.87 6.71 10.03
C ALA A 129 -1.98 5.89 11.32
N ASP A 130 -1.90 4.54 11.19
CA ASP A 130 -1.90 3.57 12.29
C ASP A 130 -1.00 2.36 11.94
N GLY A 131 0.26 2.63 11.58
CA GLY A 131 1.20 1.61 11.11
C GLY A 131 0.88 1.06 9.71
N GLY A 132 1.88 0.61 8.97
CA GLY A 132 1.71 0.01 7.64
C GLY A 132 1.21 0.97 6.54
N SER A 133 1.25 2.29 6.74
CA SER A 133 0.77 3.27 5.75
C SER A 133 1.50 3.20 4.40
N ARG A 134 2.73 2.72 4.38
CA ARG A 134 3.52 2.44 3.18
C ARG A 134 2.86 1.35 2.32
N CYS A 135 2.50 0.22 2.91
CA CYS A 135 1.84 -0.89 2.22
C CYS A 135 0.45 -0.49 1.72
N ALA A 136 -0.34 0.17 2.56
CA ALA A 136 -1.65 0.68 2.17
C ALA A 136 -1.56 1.69 1.01
N GLY A 137 -0.54 2.58 1.04
CA GLY A 137 -0.28 3.54 -0.03
C GLY A 137 0.12 2.89 -1.36
N ILE A 138 1.01 1.88 -1.34
CA ILE A 138 1.40 1.12 -2.56
C ILE A 138 0.18 0.42 -3.15
N SER A 139 -0.59 -0.30 -2.33
CA SER A 139 -1.78 -1.02 -2.79
C SER A 139 -2.84 -0.09 -3.38
N ALA A 140 -3.09 1.06 -2.75
CA ALA A 140 -4.02 2.05 -3.28
C ALA A 140 -3.50 2.72 -4.56
N ALA A 141 -2.19 3.01 -4.64
CA ALA A 141 -1.57 3.60 -5.83
C ALA A 141 -1.64 2.66 -7.04
N SER A 142 -1.46 1.35 -6.82
CA SER A 142 -1.61 0.34 -7.87
C SER A 142 -3.03 0.35 -8.45
N VAL A 143 -4.06 0.38 -7.62
CA VAL A 143 -5.46 0.48 -8.06
C VAL A 143 -5.74 1.82 -8.75
N ALA A 144 -5.19 2.93 -8.25
CA ALA A 144 -5.37 4.24 -8.86
C ALA A 144 -4.70 4.35 -10.25
N LEU A 145 -3.56 3.67 -10.46
CA LEU A 145 -2.90 3.57 -11.77
C LEU A 145 -3.75 2.75 -12.75
N ALA A 146 -4.32 1.63 -12.31
CA ALA A 146 -5.26 0.86 -13.12
C ALA A 146 -6.53 1.67 -13.46
N ASP A 147 -7.05 2.43 -12.48
CA ASP A 147 -8.18 3.34 -12.67
C ASP A 147 -7.91 4.47 -13.67
N ALA A 148 -6.66 4.95 -13.74
CA ALA A 148 -6.20 5.93 -14.72
C ALA A 148 -6.03 5.33 -16.14
N GLY A 149 -6.23 4.02 -16.32
CA GLY A 149 -6.05 3.33 -17.60
C GLY A 149 -4.59 3.17 -18.02
N ILE A 150 -3.66 3.19 -17.10
CA ILE A 150 -2.24 2.93 -17.37
C ILE A 150 -2.04 1.43 -17.59
N ASN A 151 -1.32 1.10 -18.69
CA ASN A 151 -0.99 -0.29 -19.00
C ASN A 151 -0.11 -0.91 -17.91
N MET A 152 -0.57 -2.01 -17.33
CA MET A 152 0.08 -2.71 -16.23
C MET A 152 0.25 -4.19 -16.56
N ARG A 153 1.33 -4.78 -16.08
CA ARG A 153 1.60 -6.23 -16.16
C ARG A 153 0.77 -6.98 -15.12
N ASP A 154 0.67 -6.41 -13.93
CA ASP A 154 -0.11 -6.91 -12.81
C ASP A 154 -0.40 -5.79 -11.80
N LEU A 155 -1.34 -6.01 -10.88
CA LEU A 155 -1.51 -5.16 -9.71
C LEU A 155 -0.43 -5.46 -8.67
N VAL A 156 0.02 -4.41 -7.98
CA VAL A 156 0.94 -4.53 -6.84
C VAL A 156 0.14 -4.47 -5.56
N ALA A 157 0.13 -5.56 -4.82
CA ALA A 157 -0.43 -5.61 -3.47
C ALA A 157 0.71 -5.56 -2.44
N ALA A 158 0.52 -4.84 -1.35
CA ALA A 158 1.52 -4.75 -0.30
C ALA A 158 0.92 -5.00 1.08
N CYS A 159 1.66 -5.76 1.87
CA CYS A 159 1.33 -6.05 3.27
C CYS A 159 2.63 -6.13 4.08
N ALA A 160 2.55 -5.83 5.37
CA ALA A 160 3.66 -6.02 6.28
C ALA A 160 3.41 -7.24 7.16
N ALA A 161 4.46 -7.97 7.48
CA ALA A 161 4.47 -8.93 8.56
C ALA A 161 5.64 -8.59 9.50
N GLY A 162 5.64 -9.10 10.72
CA GLY A 162 6.73 -8.82 11.61
C GLY A 162 6.74 -9.66 12.87
N LYS A 163 7.69 -9.37 13.74
CA LYS A 163 7.89 -10.10 14.98
C LYS A 163 7.40 -9.29 16.18
N VAL A 164 6.41 -9.83 16.90
CA VAL A 164 5.85 -9.25 18.12
C VAL A 164 5.83 -10.32 19.20
N ASP A 165 6.43 -10.06 20.39
CA ASP A 165 6.50 -11.03 21.49
C ASP A 165 6.97 -12.44 21.05
N ASP A 166 8.02 -12.50 20.23
CA ASP A 166 8.58 -13.74 19.65
C ASP A 166 7.65 -14.51 18.67
N LYS A 167 6.49 -13.97 18.31
CA LYS A 167 5.58 -14.53 17.30
C LYS A 167 5.63 -13.71 16.02
N ILE A 168 5.49 -14.38 14.88
CA ILE A 168 5.28 -13.72 13.59
C ILE A 168 3.81 -13.35 13.48
N VAL A 169 3.55 -12.08 13.12
CA VAL A 169 2.20 -11.54 12.98
C VAL A 169 2.03 -10.90 11.61
N LEU A 170 0.84 -11.03 11.05
CA LEU A 170 0.44 -10.37 9.81
C LEU A 170 -0.07 -8.96 10.11
N ASP A 171 0.29 -7.99 9.26
CA ASP A 171 -0.26 -6.64 9.27
C ASP A 171 -0.11 -5.91 10.60
N ILE A 172 1.09 -5.39 10.84
CA ILE A 172 1.50 -4.70 12.06
C ILE A 172 0.83 -3.33 12.18
N ASN A 173 0.30 -3.01 13.36
CA ASN A 173 -0.22 -1.68 13.69
C ASN A 173 0.89 -0.77 14.27
N ASP A 174 0.57 0.51 14.52
CA ASP A 174 1.52 1.53 14.99
C ASP A 174 2.17 1.18 16.36
N THR A 175 1.41 0.55 17.26
CA THR A 175 1.92 0.13 18.57
C THR A 175 2.91 -1.04 18.43
N GLU A 176 2.58 -1.99 17.58
CA GLU A 176 3.41 -3.17 17.33
C GLU A 176 4.66 -2.82 16.51
N ASP A 177 4.59 -1.84 15.59
CA ASP A 177 5.74 -1.29 14.86
C ASP A 177 6.75 -0.63 15.82
N LYS A 178 6.26 0.13 16.82
CA LYS A 178 7.09 0.83 17.79
C LYS A 178 7.67 -0.06 18.88
N GLU A 179 6.92 -1.03 19.37
CA GLU A 179 7.26 -1.88 20.53
C GLU A 179 7.66 -3.30 20.13
N GLY A 180 7.46 -3.68 18.86
CA GLY A 180 7.79 -4.99 18.33
C GLY A 180 9.28 -5.19 18.03
N GLY A 181 9.64 -6.41 17.62
CA GLY A 181 11.04 -6.80 17.36
C GLY A 181 11.50 -6.65 15.93
N ALA A 182 10.59 -6.69 14.95
CA ALA A 182 10.90 -6.50 13.53
C ALA A 182 9.64 -6.18 12.71
N ASP A 183 9.81 -5.39 11.65
CA ASP A 183 8.83 -5.05 10.61
C ASP A 183 9.37 -5.41 9.23
N MET A 184 8.60 -6.15 8.44
CA MET A 184 8.94 -6.56 7.08
C MET A 184 7.80 -6.20 6.13
N PRO A 185 7.79 -4.99 5.55
CA PRO A 185 6.90 -4.64 4.47
C PRO A 185 7.33 -5.31 3.16
N VAL A 186 6.37 -5.97 2.51
CA VAL A 186 6.53 -6.66 1.22
C VAL A 186 5.53 -6.09 0.24
N ALA A 187 5.94 -5.87 -1.01
CA ALA A 187 5.04 -5.65 -2.14
C ALA A 187 5.25 -6.76 -3.17
N TYR A 188 4.15 -7.26 -3.70
CA TYR A 188 4.10 -8.49 -4.46
C TYR A 188 3.11 -8.38 -5.62
N MET A 189 3.45 -8.97 -6.74
CA MET A 189 2.58 -9.14 -7.91
C MET A 189 2.10 -10.59 -7.99
N PRO A 190 0.89 -10.90 -7.50
CA PRO A 190 0.44 -12.29 -7.31
C PRO A 190 0.28 -13.10 -8.60
N HIS A 191 -0.08 -12.46 -9.71
CA HIS A 191 -0.23 -13.18 -10.99
C HIS A 191 1.12 -13.56 -11.61
N LEU A 192 2.14 -12.72 -11.42
CA LEU A 192 3.49 -12.94 -11.94
C LEU A 192 4.40 -13.69 -10.96
N ASP A 193 3.98 -13.86 -9.70
CA ASP A 193 4.79 -14.46 -8.62
C ASP A 193 6.11 -13.70 -8.38
N GLU A 194 6.07 -12.36 -8.44
CA GLU A 194 7.25 -11.50 -8.34
C GLU A 194 7.15 -10.51 -7.17
N VAL A 195 8.25 -10.36 -6.43
CA VAL A 195 8.39 -9.39 -5.34
C VAL A 195 8.94 -8.09 -5.90
N THR A 196 8.24 -6.98 -5.69
CA THR A 196 8.67 -5.65 -6.13
C THR A 196 9.24 -4.80 -4.99
N LEU A 197 8.95 -5.16 -3.74
CA LEU A 197 9.53 -4.54 -2.55
C LEU A 197 9.73 -5.57 -1.46
N LEU A 198 10.92 -5.55 -0.86
CA LEU A 198 11.22 -6.23 0.39
C LEU A 198 12.09 -5.31 1.24
N GLN A 199 11.59 -4.92 2.39
CA GLN A 199 12.35 -4.20 3.41
C GLN A 199 12.29 -4.98 4.72
N LEU A 200 13.30 -4.81 5.56
CA LEU A 200 13.34 -5.38 6.90
C LEU A 200 13.90 -4.32 7.85
N ASP A 201 13.14 -4.02 8.89
CA ASP A 201 13.60 -3.26 10.05
C ASP A 201 13.54 -4.16 11.28
N GLY A 202 14.65 -4.31 12.00
CA GLY A 202 14.78 -5.21 13.16
C GLY A 202 15.65 -6.44 12.90
N ILE A 203 15.56 -7.41 13.81
CA ILE A 203 16.42 -8.61 13.80
C ILE A 203 15.55 -9.87 13.80
N LEU A 204 15.75 -10.69 12.77
CA LEU A 204 15.11 -12.00 12.59
C LEU A 204 16.17 -13.09 12.41
N THR A 205 15.89 -14.29 12.92
CA THR A 205 16.64 -15.49 12.51
C THR A 205 16.22 -15.86 11.07
N ARG A 206 16.99 -16.73 10.42
CA ARG A 206 16.68 -17.19 9.07
C ARG A 206 15.28 -17.83 8.97
N ASP A 207 14.92 -18.65 9.95
CA ASP A 207 13.62 -19.33 9.96
C ASP A 207 12.48 -18.33 10.21
N GLN A 208 12.67 -17.36 11.12
CA GLN A 208 11.73 -16.27 11.34
C GLN A 208 11.58 -15.38 10.12
N PHE A 209 12.68 -15.11 9.39
CA PHE A 209 12.62 -14.36 8.15
C PHE A 209 11.76 -15.06 7.10
N ASN A 210 11.99 -16.36 6.86
CA ASN A 210 11.21 -17.14 5.90
C ASN A 210 9.72 -17.15 6.29
N GLN A 211 9.41 -17.44 7.55
CA GLN A 211 8.04 -17.42 8.05
C GLN A 211 7.38 -16.03 7.91
N CYS A 212 8.11 -14.97 8.23
CA CYS A 212 7.63 -13.60 8.10
C CYS A 212 7.35 -13.24 6.65
N PHE A 213 8.25 -13.62 5.74
CA PHE A 213 8.09 -13.41 4.30
C PHE A 213 6.86 -14.15 3.74
N ASP A 214 6.71 -15.44 4.04
CA ASP A 214 5.56 -16.24 3.61
C ASP A 214 4.25 -15.64 4.14
N THR A 215 4.23 -15.21 5.41
CA THR A 215 3.07 -14.55 6.02
C THR A 215 2.72 -13.23 5.32
N ALA A 216 3.73 -12.41 4.96
CA ALA A 216 3.52 -11.16 4.25
C ALA A 216 2.98 -11.39 2.83
N VAL A 217 3.50 -12.40 2.10
CA VAL A 217 3.02 -12.77 0.77
C VAL A 217 1.56 -13.22 0.81
N GLU A 218 1.15 -14.04 1.80
CA GLU A 218 -0.25 -14.41 1.97
C GLU A 218 -1.14 -13.18 2.25
N GLY A 219 -0.67 -12.23 3.06
CA GLY A 219 -1.33 -10.94 3.26
C GLY A 219 -1.47 -10.14 1.96
N CYS A 220 -0.43 -10.12 1.12
CA CYS A 220 -0.49 -9.47 -0.19
C CYS A 220 -1.55 -10.11 -1.11
N LYS A 221 -1.68 -11.44 -1.12
CA LYS A 221 -2.72 -12.14 -1.89
C LYS A 221 -4.13 -11.75 -1.43
N MET A 222 -4.36 -11.62 -0.11
CA MET A 222 -5.64 -11.16 0.42
C MET A 222 -5.96 -9.72 -0.03
N VAL A 223 -4.98 -8.82 0.04
CA VAL A 223 -5.14 -7.41 -0.42
C VAL A 223 -5.39 -7.35 -1.94
N TYR A 224 -4.73 -8.20 -2.73
CA TYR A 224 -4.91 -8.28 -4.17
C TYR A 224 -6.36 -8.62 -4.58
N GLU A 225 -6.99 -9.55 -3.89
CA GLU A 225 -8.40 -9.87 -4.16
C GLU A 225 -9.33 -8.69 -3.84
N ILE A 226 -9.02 -7.91 -2.79
CA ILE A 226 -9.77 -6.69 -2.47
C ILE A 226 -9.57 -5.61 -3.55
N GLN A 227 -8.34 -5.46 -4.07
CA GLN A 227 -8.04 -4.54 -5.18
C GLN A 227 -8.87 -4.88 -6.42
N LYS A 228 -8.91 -6.17 -6.81
CA LYS A 228 -9.70 -6.65 -7.94
C LYS A 228 -11.18 -6.37 -7.74
N GLN A 229 -11.73 -6.70 -6.56
CA GLN A 229 -13.12 -6.44 -6.24
C GLN A 229 -13.48 -4.96 -6.32
N ALA A 230 -12.63 -4.06 -5.82
CA ALA A 230 -12.85 -2.62 -5.88
C ALA A 230 -12.91 -2.08 -7.32
N LEU A 231 -12.02 -2.57 -8.20
CA LEU A 231 -12.05 -2.23 -9.63
C LEU A 231 -13.29 -2.80 -10.31
N MET A 232 -13.61 -4.08 -10.06
CA MET A 232 -14.81 -4.72 -10.63
C MET A 232 -16.08 -3.99 -10.21
N GLN A 233 -16.20 -3.61 -8.94
CA GLN A 233 -17.36 -2.87 -8.43
C GLN A 233 -17.54 -1.53 -9.16
N LYS A 234 -16.45 -0.78 -9.43
CA LYS A 234 -16.54 0.49 -10.16
C LYS A 234 -16.99 0.31 -11.61
N TYR A 235 -16.43 -0.67 -12.33
CA TYR A 235 -16.58 -0.76 -13.77
C TYR A 235 -17.72 -1.67 -14.23
N PHE A 236 -18.10 -2.66 -13.41
CA PHE A 236 -19.15 -3.63 -13.77
C PHE A 236 -20.40 -3.49 -12.90
N GLY A 237 -20.37 -2.65 -11.83
CA GLY A 237 -21.48 -2.50 -10.89
C GLY A 237 -21.69 -3.75 -10.04
N ASN A 238 -22.66 -3.69 -9.15
CA ASN A 238 -23.17 -4.89 -8.50
C ASN A 238 -24.07 -5.62 -9.51
N GLU A 239 -23.60 -6.65 -10.17
CA GLU A 239 -24.45 -7.53 -11.03
C GLU A 239 -25.68 -8.10 -10.27
N THR A 240 -25.73 -7.94 -8.97
CA THR A 240 -26.82 -8.37 -8.11
C THR A 240 -28.03 -7.41 -8.09
N GLU A 241 -27.83 -6.11 -8.34
CA GLU A 241 -28.96 -5.15 -8.32
C GLU A 241 -29.74 -5.12 -9.63
N VAL A 242 -29.13 -5.54 -10.75
CA VAL A 242 -29.81 -5.51 -12.07
C VAL A 242 -30.77 -6.70 -12.26
N LYS A 243 -30.69 -7.74 -11.44
CA LYS A 243 -31.59 -8.91 -11.54
C LYS A 243 -32.88 -8.79 -10.73
N GLU A 244 -32.98 -7.83 -9.79
CA GLU A 244 -34.20 -7.62 -9.01
C GLU A 244 -35.15 -6.57 -9.60
N GLU A 245 -34.70 -5.74 -10.56
CA GLU A 245 -35.58 -4.76 -11.25
C GLU A 245 -36.27 -5.32 -12.52
N VAL A 246 -36.10 -6.57 -12.87
CA VAL A 246 -36.67 -7.22 -14.08
C VAL A 246 -37.55 -8.40 -13.71
N GLN A 247 -38.17 -8.41 -12.52
CA GLN A 247 -39.26 -9.37 -12.20
C GLN A 247 -40.54 -8.66 -11.83
#